data_1b4f09b21ad4135d8e445adb3a0670be
#
_entry.id   1b4f09b21ad4135d8e445adb3a0670be
#
_cell.length_a   1.000
_cell.length_b   1.000
_cell.length_c   1.000
_cell.angle_alpha   90.00
_cell.angle_beta   90.00
_cell.angle_gamma   90.00
#
_symmetry.space_group_name_H-M   'P 1'
#
loop_
_entity.id
_entity.type
_entity.pdbx_description
1 polymer ?
#
loop_
_entity_poly.entity_id
_entity_poly.type
_entity_poly.pdbx_seq_one_letter_code
_entity_poly.pdbx_strand_id
1 'polypeptide(L)'
;TAMGTVISQTVYVTGNFPTATNGKTDDKVTDVVLQKLNDLEQQELSWRLDSAEVAKINATAGKGPIQVSAAMAGWLKRCLQISEQTGGAFDVSIGKLSRLWDIDTWAAAGDSGDYELPRQEEIAEALATTGWQKIQLEQQADGDSVSIPAEMQLDLGAVGKGVALDEILKILEAHPE
;
A
#
# COMPACT_ATOMS: atom_id res chain seq x y z
N THR A 1 -1.85 -15.57 2.58
CA THR A 1 -0.87 -14.47 2.51
C THR A 1 -1.49 -13.31 1.78
N ALA A 2 -1.29 -12.08 2.25
CA ALA A 2 -1.62 -10.86 1.54
C ALA A 2 -0.54 -9.82 1.83
N MET A 3 -0.37 -8.85 0.93
CA MET A 3 0.59 -7.73 1.09
C MET A 3 2.03 -8.20 1.34
N GLY A 4 2.44 -9.30 0.70
CA GLY A 4 3.78 -9.88 0.84
C GLY A 4 4.09 -10.48 2.23
N THR A 5 3.08 -10.77 3.05
CA THR A 5 3.28 -11.31 4.40
C THR A 5 2.27 -12.40 4.75
N VAL A 6 2.58 -13.19 5.77
CA VAL A 6 1.63 -14.14 6.38
C VAL A 6 0.74 -13.38 7.35
N ILE A 7 -0.58 -13.54 7.20
CA ILE A 7 -1.58 -12.96 8.10
C ILE A 7 -2.20 -14.09 8.91
N SER A 8 -2.23 -13.92 10.22
CA SER A 8 -2.93 -14.80 11.15
C SER A 8 -4.02 -13.99 11.84
N GLN A 9 -5.22 -14.55 11.90
CA GLN A 9 -6.36 -13.96 12.61
C GLN A 9 -6.75 -14.88 13.75
N THR A 10 -6.96 -14.32 14.93
CA THR A 10 -7.50 -15.03 16.10
C THR A 10 -8.67 -14.23 16.64
N VAL A 11 -9.86 -14.82 16.61
CA VAL A 11 -11.09 -14.19 17.09
C VAL A 11 -11.51 -14.88 18.39
N TYR A 12 -11.65 -14.12 19.45
CA TYR A 12 -12.20 -14.56 20.71
C TYR A 12 -13.68 -14.17 20.77
N VAL A 13 -14.52 -15.16 20.98
CA VAL A 13 -15.96 -14.95 21.07
C VAL A 13 -16.43 -15.22 22.47
N THR A 14 -17.29 -14.37 23.04
CA THR A 14 -17.88 -14.52 24.38
C THR A 14 -19.30 -15.06 24.25
N GLY A 15 -19.54 -16.27 24.78
CA GLY A 15 -20.87 -16.88 24.77
C GLY A 15 -20.81 -18.41 24.72
N ASN A 16 -21.98 -19.09 24.96
CA ASN A 16 -22.12 -20.53 24.73
C ASN A 16 -22.24 -20.78 23.23
N PHE A 17 -21.12 -21.05 22.58
CA PHE A 17 -21.15 -21.56 21.21
C PHE A 17 -21.60 -23.01 21.19
N PRO A 18 -22.54 -23.40 20.34
CA PRO A 18 -22.73 -24.82 20.03
C PRO A 18 -21.39 -25.36 19.54
N THR A 19 -20.88 -26.37 20.21
CA THR A 19 -19.68 -27.11 19.80
C THR A 19 -19.74 -27.37 18.32
N ALA A 20 -18.76 -26.85 17.60
CA ALA A 20 -18.68 -26.86 16.14
C ALA A 20 -18.94 -28.28 15.61
N THR A 21 -20.11 -28.48 15.04
CA THR A 21 -20.30 -29.49 14.04
C THR A 21 -19.78 -28.89 12.75
N ASN A 22 -18.59 -29.35 12.33
CA ASN A 22 -17.94 -29.04 11.03
C ASN A 22 -17.21 -27.70 10.84
N GLY A 23 -16.51 -27.18 11.86
CA GLY A 23 -15.47 -26.15 11.61
C GLY A 23 -15.96 -24.80 11.03
N LYS A 24 -17.22 -24.50 11.10
CA LYS A 24 -17.82 -23.21 10.73
C LYS A 24 -18.23 -22.44 11.98
N THR A 25 -17.27 -21.90 12.67
CA THR A 25 -17.46 -20.70 13.49
C THR A 25 -17.79 -19.53 12.56
N ASP A 26 -18.44 -18.50 13.07
CA ASP A 26 -18.94 -17.35 12.31
C ASP A 26 -17.87 -16.80 11.32
N ASP A 27 -17.76 -17.45 10.18
CA ASP A 27 -16.76 -17.20 9.14
C ASP A 27 -16.91 -15.79 8.51
N LYS A 28 -18.04 -15.10 8.80
CA LYS A 28 -18.42 -13.88 8.14
C LYS A 28 -17.45 -12.72 8.38
N VAL A 29 -17.00 -12.49 9.62
CA VAL A 29 -16.10 -11.37 9.93
C VAL A 29 -14.71 -11.66 9.42
N THR A 30 -14.20 -12.86 9.61
CA THR A 30 -12.88 -13.27 9.09
C THR A 30 -12.84 -13.24 7.58
N ASP A 31 -13.91 -13.66 6.91
CA ASP A 31 -14.02 -13.61 5.46
C ASP A 31 -14.08 -12.16 4.93
N VAL A 32 -14.84 -11.29 5.60
CA VAL A 32 -14.89 -9.85 5.26
C VAL A 32 -13.52 -9.20 5.43
N VAL A 33 -12.81 -9.51 6.52
CA VAL A 33 -11.44 -9.02 6.75
C VAL A 33 -10.47 -9.52 5.66
N LEU A 34 -10.52 -10.81 5.31
CA LEU A 34 -9.67 -11.36 4.25
C LEU A 34 -9.99 -10.74 2.89
N GLN A 35 -11.26 -10.54 2.58
CA GLN A 35 -11.67 -9.87 1.35
C GLN A 35 -11.14 -8.44 1.31
N LYS A 36 -11.30 -7.67 2.39
CA LYS A 36 -10.77 -6.29 2.45
C LYS A 36 -9.25 -6.24 2.26
N LEU A 37 -8.50 -7.17 2.86
CA LEU A 37 -7.06 -7.26 2.68
C LEU A 37 -6.67 -7.53 1.22
N ASN A 38 -7.38 -8.43 0.56
CA ASN A 38 -7.17 -8.72 -0.85
C ASN A 38 -7.51 -7.50 -1.73
N ASP A 39 -8.62 -6.82 -1.43
CA ASP A 39 -9.03 -5.62 -2.18
C ASP A 39 -8.00 -4.50 -2.03
N LEU A 40 -7.48 -4.27 -0.82
CA LEU A 40 -6.41 -3.29 -0.57
C LEU A 40 -5.16 -3.59 -1.40
N GLU A 41 -4.74 -4.85 -1.45
CA GLU A 41 -3.58 -5.24 -2.25
C GLU A 41 -3.85 -5.12 -3.76
N GLN A 42 -4.94 -5.71 -4.23
CA GLN A 42 -5.19 -5.89 -5.66
C GLN A 42 -5.73 -4.65 -6.36
N GLN A 43 -6.47 -3.80 -5.63
CA GLN A 43 -7.18 -2.69 -6.25
C GLN A 43 -6.65 -1.32 -5.83
N GLU A 44 -5.93 -1.22 -4.70
CA GLU A 44 -5.62 0.06 -4.11
C GLU A 44 -4.10 0.29 -3.97
N LEU A 45 -3.40 -0.49 -3.16
CA LEU A 45 -2.06 -0.14 -2.66
C LEU A 45 -0.88 -0.69 -3.46
N SER A 46 -1.08 -1.75 -4.24
CA SER A 46 0.02 -2.37 -4.98
C SER A 46 0.52 -1.49 -6.12
N TRP A 47 1.82 -1.26 -6.17
CA TRP A 47 2.45 -0.67 -7.35
C TRP A 47 2.82 -1.72 -8.42
N ARG A 48 2.69 -3.02 -8.10
CA ARG A 48 3.02 -4.17 -8.96
C ARG A 48 1.85 -4.65 -9.80
N LEU A 49 0.62 -4.36 -9.38
CA LEU A 49 -0.60 -4.83 -10.03
C LEU A 49 -1.26 -3.69 -10.78
N ASP A 50 -1.40 -3.80 -12.09
CA ASP A 50 -1.97 -2.76 -12.96
C ASP A 50 -3.42 -2.39 -12.60
N SER A 51 -4.14 -3.29 -11.91
CA SER A 51 -5.48 -3.04 -11.38
C SER A 51 -5.51 -2.02 -10.25
N ALA A 52 -4.42 -1.88 -9.49
CA ALA A 52 -4.36 -1.05 -8.29
C ALA A 52 -4.23 0.44 -8.61
N GLU A 53 -4.80 1.29 -7.75
CA GLU A 53 -4.77 2.75 -7.93
C GLU A 53 -3.34 3.30 -7.95
N VAL A 54 -2.45 2.82 -7.07
CA VAL A 54 -1.04 3.26 -7.05
C VAL A 54 -0.36 2.97 -8.39
N ALA A 55 -0.59 1.80 -8.97
CA ALA A 55 -0.03 1.48 -10.29
C ALA A 55 -0.58 2.40 -11.40
N LYS A 56 -1.87 2.72 -11.35
CA LYS A 56 -2.51 3.66 -12.30
C LYS A 56 -1.95 5.07 -12.15
N ILE A 57 -1.75 5.56 -10.91
CA ILE A 57 -1.09 6.85 -10.65
C ILE A 57 0.31 6.85 -11.28
N ASN A 58 1.08 5.80 -11.03
CA ASN A 58 2.43 5.65 -11.57
C ASN A 58 2.46 5.60 -13.11
N ALA A 59 1.47 4.96 -13.75
CA ALA A 59 1.35 4.90 -15.21
C ALA A 59 0.98 6.24 -15.86
N THR A 60 0.42 7.18 -15.08
CA THR A 60 0.03 8.52 -15.52
C THR A 60 1.05 9.60 -15.15
N ALA A 61 2.19 9.25 -14.58
CA ALA A 61 3.26 10.18 -14.23
C ALA A 61 3.60 11.13 -15.39
N GLY A 62 3.57 12.44 -15.13
CA GLY A 62 3.82 13.49 -16.13
C GLY A 62 2.71 13.71 -17.16
N LYS A 63 1.57 13.01 -17.07
CA LYS A 63 0.46 13.14 -18.04
C LYS A 63 -0.69 14.02 -17.53
N GLY A 64 -0.56 14.59 -16.34
CA GLY A 64 -1.59 15.38 -15.67
C GLY A 64 -2.30 14.65 -14.54
N PRO A 65 -3.34 15.25 -13.95
CA PRO A 65 -4.06 14.67 -12.83
C PRO A 65 -4.88 13.44 -13.25
N ILE A 66 -4.94 12.47 -12.34
CA ILE A 66 -5.82 11.30 -12.42
C ILE A 66 -6.78 11.30 -11.23
N GLN A 67 -8.04 10.97 -11.47
CA GLN A 67 -9.03 10.77 -10.41
C GLN A 67 -8.64 9.57 -9.55
N VAL A 68 -8.79 9.74 -8.23
CA VAL A 68 -8.50 8.71 -7.24
C VAL A 68 -9.67 8.55 -6.28
N SER A 69 -9.75 7.41 -5.61
CA SER A 69 -10.73 7.20 -4.56
C SER A 69 -10.49 8.14 -3.37
N ALA A 70 -11.55 8.48 -2.63
CA ALA A 70 -11.43 9.27 -1.41
C ALA A 70 -10.51 8.58 -0.36
N ALA A 71 -10.47 7.25 -0.35
CA ALA A 71 -9.56 6.47 0.48
C ALA A 71 -8.10 6.72 0.09
N MET A 72 -7.76 6.59 -1.19
CA MET A 72 -6.43 6.86 -1.73
C MET A 72 -5.98 8.29 -1.45
N ALA A 73 -6.87 9.27 -1.70
CA ALA A 73 -6.59 10.67 -1.40
C ALA A 73 -6.29 10.90 0.09
N GLY A 74 -7.07 10.27 0.97
CA GLY A 74 -6.86 10.32 2.41
C GLY A 74 -5.51 9.73 2.83
N TRP A 75 -5.14 8.57 2.29
CA TRP A 75 -3.85 7.93 2.59
C TRP A 75 -2.67 8.74 2.06
N LEU A 76 -2.74 9.25 0.83
CA LEU A 76 -1.70 10.12 0.27
C LEU A 76 -1.55 11.40 1.10
N LYS A 77 -2.65 12.05 1.48
CA LYS A 77 -2.62 13.21 2.36
C LYS A 77 -1.91 12.92 3.67
N ARG A 78 -2.20 11.76 4.28
CA ARG A 78 -1.52 11.34 5.52
C ARG A 78 -0.03 11.08 5.28
N CYS A 79 0.32 10.43 4.18
CA CYS A 79 1.73 10.22 3.81
C CYS A 79 2.49 11.54 3.65
N LEU A 80 1.91 12.52 2.94
CA LEU A 80 2.51 13.85 2.75
C LEU A 80 2.72 14.58 4.08
N GLN A 81 1.75 14.49 5.00
CA GLN A 81 1.90 15.04 6.36
C GLN A 81 3.05 14.40 7.13
N ILE A 82 3.21 13.07 7.03
CA ILE A 82 4.33 12.36 7.68
C ILE A 82 5.66 12.76 7.03
N SER A 83 5.69 12.88 5.70
CA SER A 83 6.89 13.35 4.98
C SER A 83 7.32 14.74 5.46
N GLU A 84 6.37 15.66 5.61
CA GLU A 84 6.63 17.00 6.14
C GLU A 84 7.14 16.95 7.59
N GLN A 85 6.44 16.22 8.48
CA GLN A 85 6.80 16.09 9.90
C GLN A 85 8.17 15.47 10.13
N THR A 86 8.61 14.60 9.23
CA THR A 86 9.91 13.92 9.30
C THR A 86 11.00 14.62 8.50
N GLY A 87 10.69 15.80 7.90
CA GLY A 87 11.64 16.50 7.06
C GLY A 87 12.09 15.69 5.84
N GLY A 88 11.21 14.79 5.33
CA GLY A 88 11.49 13.92 4.19
C GLY A 88 12.23 12.62 4.53
N ALA A 89 12.41 12.29 5.82
CA ALA A 89 12.95 10.98 6.20
C ALA A 89 12.00 9.83 5.82
N PHE A 90 10.71 10.12 5.74
CA PHE A 90 9.71 9.28 5.11
C PHE A 90 9.27 9.95 3.80
N ASP A 91 9.32 9.22 2.69
CA ASP A 91 8.89 9.71 1.37
C ASP A 91 8.28 8.58 0.54
N VAL A 92 7.02 8.75 0.12
CA VAL A 92 6.31 7.76 -0.71
C VAL A 92 6.69 7.84 -2.19
N SER A 93 7.47 8.83 -2.62
CA SER A 93 7.91 8.98 -4.01
C SER A 93 9.14 8.13 -4.36
N ILE A 94 9.53 7.19 -3.50
CA ILE A 94 10.71 6.34 -3.66
C ILE A 94 10.50 5.11 -4.56
N GLY A 95 9.38 5.01 -5.27
CA GLY A 95 9.01 3.80 -6.01
C GLY A 95 10.05 3.36 -7.03
N LYS A 96 10.80 4.29 -7.67
CA LYS A 96 11.93 3.90 -8.53
C LYS A 96 13.08 3.26 -7.75
N LEU A 97 13.36 3.76 -6.55
CA LEU A 97 14.36 3.15 -5.67
C LEU A 97 13.92 1.78 -5.22
N SER A 98 12.65 1.61 -4.80
CA SER A 98 12.10 0.30 -4.41
C SER A 98 12.26 -0.74 -5.53
N ARG A 99 12.00 -0.34 -6.79
CA ARG A 99 12.19 -1.21 -7.96
C ARG A 99 13.65 -1.50 -8.26
N LEU A 100 14.52 -0.50 -8.12
CA LEU A 100 15.94 -0.62 -8.40
C LEU A 100 16.61 -1.60 -7.40
N TRP A 101 16.22 -1.53 -6.12
CA TRP A 101 16.72 -2.42 -5.10
C TRP A 101 16.15 -3.84 -5.17
N ASP A 102 15.00 -4.04 -5.81
CA ASP A 102 14.34 -5.33 -6.06
C ASP A 102 14.49 -6.34 -4.91
N ILE A 103 14.05 -5.91 -3.73
CA ILE A 103 14.21 -6.65 -2.47
C ILE A 103 13.62 -8.08 -2.56
N ASP A 104 12.58 -8.26 -3.37
CA ASP A 104 11.94 -9.57 -3.54
C ASP A 104 12.91 -10.56 -4.22
N THR A 105 13.60 -10.12 -5.28
CA THR A 105 14.64 -10.93 -5.95
C THR A 105 15.82 -11.16 -5.03
N TRP A 106 16.26 -10.12 -4.31
CA TRP A 106 17.31 -10.26 -3.31
C TRP A 106 16.96 -11.29 -2.23
N ALA A 107 15.75 -11.22 -1.66
CA ALA A 107 15.30 -12.16 -0.64
C ALA A 107 15.15 -13.59 -1.18
N ALA A 108 14.75 -13.75 -2.45
CA ALA A 108 14.66 -15.06 -3.09
C ALA A 108 16.02 -15.67 -3.43
N ALA A 109 17.04 -14.85 -3.73
CA ALA A 109 18.39 -15.31 -4.01
C ALA A 109 19.07 -15.93 -2.77
N GLY A 110 18.72 -15.48 -1.57
CA GLY A 110 19.29 -15.98 -0.32
C GLY A 110 20.83 -15.87 -0.32
N ASP A 111 21.51 -16.93 0.09
CA ASP A 111 22.97 -16.99 0.16
C ASP A 111 23.64 -17.36 -1.19
N SER A 112 22.89 -17.47 -2.29
CA SER A 112 23.43 -17.88 -3.60
C SER A 112 24.42 -16.88 -4.20
N GLY A 113 24.34 -15.61 -3.80
CA GLY A 113 25.21 -14.54 -4.30
C GLY A 113 24.84 -14.03 -5.70
N ASP A 114 23.71 -14.46 -6.25
CA ASP A 114 23.28 -14.11 -7.62
C ASP A 114 22.59 -12.74 -7.72
N TYR A 115 22.59 -11.93 -6.64
CA TYR A 115 22.01 -10.59 -6.63
C TYR A 115 23.10 -9.52 -6.78
N GLU A 116 22.96 -8.69 -7.81
CA GLU A 116 23.82 -7.54 -8.03
C GLU A 116 23.26 -6.28 -7.36
N LEU A 117 24.08 -5.62 -6.55
CA LEU A 117 23.72 -4.35 -5.94
C LEU A 117 23.59 -3.25 -7.01
N PRO A 118 22.63 -2.34 -6.89
CA PRO A 118 22.51 -1.20 -7.78
C PRO A 118 23.78 -0.34 -7.79
N ARG A 119 24.16 0.15 -8.97
CA ARG A 119 25.29 1.06 -9.13
C ARG A 119 24.97 2.45 -8.60
N GLN A 120 25.98 3.19 -8.20
CA GLN A 120 25.83 4.54 -7.65
C GLN A 120 25.12 5.50 -8.62
N GLU A 121 25.41 5.37 -9.91
CA GLU A 121 24.78 6.17 -10.96
C GLU A 121 23.26 5.90 -11.03
N GLU A 122 22.87 4.63 -10.99
CA GLU A 122 21.45 4.21 -11.01
C GLU A 122 20.70 4.70 -9.77
N ILE A 123 21.34 4.64 -8.61
CA ILE A 123 20.80 5.18 -7.36
C ILE A 123 20.61 6.70 -7.48
N ALA A 124 21.61 7.42 -7.99
CA ALA A 124 21.54 8.87 -8.15
C ALA A 124 20.42 9.29 -9.14
N GLU A 125 20.27 8.57 -10.26
CA GLU A 125 19.20 8.79 -11.23
C GLU A 125 17.82 8.53 -10.61
N ALA A 126 17.66 7.45 -9.84
CA ALA A 126 16.40 7.15 -9.16
C ALA A 126 16.07 8.20 -8.10
N LEU A 127 17.06 8.64 -7.30
CA LEU A 127 16.91 9.70 -6.30
C LEU A 127 16.48 11.03 -6.92
N ALA A 128 16.98 11.38 -8.09
CA ALA A 128 16.60 12.63 -8.78
C ALA A 128 15.10 12.71 -9.10
N THR A 129 14.43 11.56 -9.20
CA THR A 129 12.98 11.49 -9.48
C THR A 129 12.12 11.53 -8.22
N THR A 130 12.70 11.52 -7.02
CA THR A 130 11.98 11.58 -5.75
C THR A 130 11.66 13.02 -5.34
N GLY A 131 10.87 13.16 -4.30
CA GLY A 131 10.53 14.44 -3.66
C GLY A 131 9.03 14.56 -3.45
N TRP A 132 8.57 14.20 -2.27
CA TRP A 132 7.16 14.23 -1.88
C TRP A 132 6.48 15.60 -2.11
N GLN A 133 7.22 16.71 -2.03
CA GLN A 133 6.73 18.06 -2.28
C GLN A 133 6.23 18.28 -3.72
N LYS A 134 6.65 17.42 -4.65
CA LYS A 134 6.25 17.49 -6.05
C LYS A 134 4.92 16.76 -6.32
N ILE A 135 4.39 16.00 -5.36
CA ILE A 135 3.10 15.32 -5.46
C ILE A 135 2.01 16.36 -5.25
N GLN A 136 1.12 16.49 -6.21
CA GLN A 136 -0.02 17.41 -6.12
C GLN A 136 -1.29 16.60 -5.87
N LEU A 137 -1.98 16.93 -4.79
CA LEU A 137 -3.26 16.34 -4.42
C LEU A 137 -4.30 17.46 -4.40
N GLU A 138 -5.31 17.36 -5.24
CA GLU A 138 -6.36 18.36 -5.40
C GLU A 138 -7.72 17.77 -5.06
N GLN A 139 -8.49 18.51 -4.28
CA GLN A 139 -9.90 18.21 -4.01
C GLN A 139 -10.77 19.06 -4.93
N GLN A 140 -11.59 18.40 -5.73
CA GLN A 140 -12.48 19.05 -6.69
C GLN A 140 -13.93 18.64 -6.41
N ALA A 141 -14.88 19.37 -6.99
CA ALA A 141 -16.31 19.10 -6.77
C ALA A 141 -16.75 17.72 -7.32
N ASP A 142 -16.03 17.20 -8.28
CA ASP A 142 -16.25 15.90 -8.95
C ASP A 142 -15.38 14.76 -8.40
N GLY A 143 -14.60 15.03 -7.35
CA GLY A 143 -13.76 14.04 -6.67
C GLY A 143 -12.31 14.51 -6.44
N ASP A 144 -11.55 13.64 -5.81
CA ASP A 144 -10.14 13.88 -5.53
C ASP A 144 -9.27 13.48 -6.73
N SER A 145 -8.24 14.25 -7.00
CA SER A 145 -7.26 13.92 -8.05
C SER A 145 -5.83 14.06 -7.57
N VAL A 146 -4.93 13.28 -8.17
CA VAL A 146 -3.51 13.34 -7.91
C VAL A 146 -2.72 13.49 -9.19
N SER A 147 -1.67 14.30 -9.17
CA SER A 147 -0.67 14.34 -10.24
C SER A 147 0.74 14.23 -9.67
N ILE A 148 1.59 13.52 -10.40
CA ILE A 148 3.01 13.35 -10.07
C ILE A 148 3.86 13.69 -11.30
N PRO A 149 5.09 14.22 -11.11
CA PRO A 149 5.99 14.51 -12.23
C PRO A 149 6.30 13.28 -13.07
N ALA A 150 6.71 13.52 -14.32
CA ALA A 150 7.27 12.48 -15.16
C ALA A 150 8.41 11.76 -14.42
N GLU A 151 8.53 10.45 -14.64
CA GLU A 151 9.54 9.60 -14.04
C GLU A 151 9.41 9.35 -12.52
N MET A 152 8.57 10.09 -11.79
CA MET A 152 8.27 9.78 -10.38
C MET A 152 7.45 8.49 -10.29
N GLN A 153 7.68 7.73 -9.23
CA GLN A 153 6.91 6.53 -8.91
C GLN A 153 6.59 6.50 -7.42
N LEU A 154 5.35 6.24 -7.09
CA LEU A 154 4.90 6.07 -5.71
C LEU A 154 5.07 4.63 -5.26
N ASP A 155 5.41 4.46 -3.99
CA ASP A 155 5.40 3.20 -3.26
C ASP A 155 4.81 3.43 -1.86
N LEU A 156 3.66 2.81 -1.59
CA LEU A 156 2.97 2.87 -0.30
C LEU A 156 3.24 1.63 0.58
N GLY A 157 4.19 0.78 0.20
CA GLY A 157 4.49 -0.46 0.94
C GLY A 157 4.83 -0.24 2.42
N ALA A 158 5.51 0.86 2.74
CA ALA A 158 5.86 1.20 4.13
C ALA A 158 4.65 1.49 5.02
N VAL A 159 3.54 1.98 4.46
CA VAL A 159 2.30 2.30 5.20
C VAL A 159 1.19 1.29 4.98
N GLY A 160 1.30 0.45 3.97
CA GLY A 160 0.23 -0.47 3.55
C GLY A 160 -0.29 -1.36 4.66
N LYS A 161 0.60 -1.90 5.51
CA LYS A 161 0.18 -2.73 6.65
C LYS A 161 -0.60 -1.93 7.70
N GLY A 162 -0.20 -0.68 7.96
CA GLY A 162 -0.92 0.23 8.86
C GLY A 162 -2.30 0.57 8.32
N VAL A 163 -2.39 0.91 7.03
CA VAL A 163 -3.68 1.13 6.35
C VAL A 163 -4.58 -0.09 6.48
N ALA A 164 -4.04 -1.28 6.24
CA ALA A 164 -4.79 -2.53 6.36
C ALA A 164 -5.35 -2.74 7.79
N LEU A 165 -4.54 -2.47 8.81
CA LEU A 165 -4.99 -2.56 10.21
C LEU A 165 -6.09 -1.55 10.53
N ASP A 166 -5.98 -0.31 10.08
CA ASP A 166 -6.99 0.71 10.29
C ASP A 166 -8.33 0.34 9.61
N GLU A 167 -8.27 -0.22 8.40
CA GLU A 167 -9.47 -0.68 7.70
C GLU A 167 -10.11 -1.91 8.36
N ILE A 168 -9.29 -2.84 8.85
CA ILE A 168 -9.76 -4.00 9.63
C ILE A 168 -10.43 -3.54 10.91
N LEU A 169 -9.85 -2.58 11.63
CA LEU A 169 -10.43 -2.05 12.86
C LEU A 169 -11.86 -1.50 12.62
N LYS A 170 -12.08 -0.76 11.54
CA LYS A 170 -13.41 -0.27 11.17
C LYS A 170 -14.42 -1.41 10.95
N ILE A 171 -13.97 -2.49 10.32
CA ILE A 171 -14.81 -3.68 10.11
C ILE A 171 -15.16 -4.31 11.46
N LEU A 172 -14.20 -4.48 12.35
CA LEU A 172 -14.42 -5.09 13.66
C LEU A 172 -15.31 -4.22 14.56
N GLU A 173 -15.13 -2.90 14.53
CA GLU A 173 -16.00 -1.97 15.27
C GLU A 173 -17.45 -1.98 14.78
N ALA A 174 -17.67 -2.26 13.51
CA ALA A 174 -19.00 -2.44 12.93
C ALA A 174 -19.63 -3.81 13.28
N HIS A 175 -18.85 -4.75 13.83
CA HIS A 175 -19.29 -6.10 14.21
C HIS A 175 -18.90 -6.36 15.67
N PRO A 176 -19.55 -5.70 16.63
CA PRO A 176 -19.12 -5.72 18.05
C PRO A 176 -19.43 -7.03 18.82
N GLU A 177 -19.96 -8.06 18.17
CA GLU A 177 -20.37 -9.34 18.81
C GLU A 177 -19.39 -10.48 18.58
#